data_ee2631803f210f32847dede1881e051f
#
_entry.id   ee2631803f210f32847dede1881e051f
#
_cell.length_a   1.000
_cell.length_b   1.000
_cell.length_c   1.000
_cell.angle_alpha   90.00
_cell.angle_beta   90.00
_cell.angle_gamma   90.00
#
_symmetry.space_group_name_H-M   'P 1'
#
loop_
_entity.id
_entity.type
_entity.pdbx_description
1 polymer ?
#
loop_
_entity_poly.entity_id
_entity_poly.type
_entity_poly.pdbx_seq_one_letter_code
_entity_poly.pdbx_strand_id
1 'polypeptide(L)'
;MKKPIFNAYADAIAKQFHFSLQDMFNQKNKGEFVDARQMLYYLCKERPMRLSYIQKFLAESGYHIGHSTILSGYERAKKLVDTDPDFKKAIIEIQKAIPKPKNND
;
A
#
# COMPACT_ATOMS: atom_id res chain seq x y z
N MET A 1 -0.52 6.93 15.69
CA MET A 1 -0.83 7.79 14.54
C MET A 1 -0.56 7.06 13.25
N LYS A 2 -1.44 6.12 12.95
CA LYS A 2 -1.25 5.24 11.79
C LYS A 2 -1.91 5.79 10.53
N LYS A 3 -3.00 6.54 10.68
CA LYS A 3 -3.76 7.03 9.53
C LYS A 3 -2.96 7.99 8.65
N PRO A 4 -2.21 8.96 9.21
CA PRO A 4 -1.38 9.83 8.36
C PRO A 4 -0.34 9.07 7.57
N ILE A 5 0.21 7.98 8.12
CA ILE A 5 1.18 7.14 7.42
C ILE A 5 0.52 6.40 6.27
N PHE A 6 -0.65 5.80 6.54
CA PHE A 6 -1.44 5.16 5.49
C PHE A 6 -1.72 6.14 4.35
N ASN A 7 -2.18 7.34 4.70
CA ASN A 7 -2.49 8.37 3.71
C ASN A 7 -1.26 8.77 2.91
N ALA A 8 -0.12 8.92 3.56
CA ALA A 8 1.12 9.30 2.88
C ALA A 8 1.54 8.22 1.86
N TYR A 9 1.45 6.95 2.24
CA TYR A 9 1.75 5.87 1.30
C TYR A 9 0.76 5.85 0.14
N ALA A 10 -0.53 6.00 0.43
CA ALA A 10 -1.55 5.99 -0.62
C ALA A 10 -1.33 7.13 -1.62
N ASP A 11 -1.06 8.33 -1.12
CA ASP A 11 -0.77 9.49 -1.96
C ASP A 11 0.47 9.26 -2.83
N ALA A 12 1.53 8.74 -2.26
CA ALA A 12 2.78 8.49 -2.98
C ALA A 12 2.58 7.44 -4.08
N ILE A 13 1.82 6.39 -3.79
CA ILE A 13 1.52 5.35 -4.77
C ILE A 13 0.69 5.92 -5.92
N ALA A 14 -0.34 6.69 -5.60
CA ALA A 14 -1.19 7.30 -6.63
C ALA A 14 -0.36 8.17 -7.57
N LYS A 15 0.58 8.93 -7.04
CA LYS A 15 1.49 9.73 -7.86
C LYS A 15 2.38 8.88 -8.74
N GLN A 16 2.92 7.79 -8.21
CA GLN A 16 3.78 6.88 -8.98
C GLN A 16 3.01 6.24 -10.13
N PHE A 17 1.74 5.90 -9.90
CA PHE A 17 0.91 5.25 -10.92
C PHE A 17 0.15 6.25 -11.79
N HIS A 18 0.24 7.55 -11.50
CA HIS A 18 -0.40 8.61 -12.28
C HIS A 18 -1.93 8.50 -12.31
N PHE A 19 -2.54 8.22 -11.15
CA PHE A 19 -4.00 8.24 -11.05
C PHE A 19 -4.41 8.83 -9.69
N SER A 20 -5.72 9.05 -9.51
CA SER A 20 -6.24 9.65 -8.29
C SER A 20 -6.44 8.60 -7.21
N LEU A 21 -6.51 9.06 -5.95
CA LEU A 21 -6.87 8.18 -4.84
C LEU A 21 -8.24 7.57 -5.05
N GLN A 22 -9.18 8.34 -5.60
CA GLN A 22 -10.51 7.83 -5.87
C GLN A 22 -10.47 6.64 -6.82
N ASP A 23 -9.66 6.73 -7.87
CA ASP A 23 -9.50 5.61 -8.82
C ASP A 23 -8.83 4.42 -8.14
N MET A 24 -7.82 4.67 -7.31
CA MET A 24 -7.10 3.62 -6.62
C MET A 24 -8.02 2.77 -5.74
N PHE A 25 -8.94 3.42 -5.03
CA PHE A 25 -9.88 2.73 -4.14
C PHE A 25 -11.22 2.41 -4.79
N ASN A 26 -11.35 2.66 -6.09
CA ASN A 26 -12.48 2.18 -6.85
C ASN A 26 -12.34 0.66 -6.95
N GLN A 27 -13.46 -0.06 -6.86
CA GLN A 27 -13.43 -1.52 -6.82
C GLN A 27 -13.23 -2.17 -8.19
N LYS A 28 -12.65 -1.44 -9.13
CA LYS A 28 -12.31 -2.01 -10.44
C LYS A 28 -11.07 -2.89 -10.32
N ASN A 29 -11.11 -4.02 -11.01
CA ASN A 29 -10.04 -4.99 -10.96
C ASN A 29 -9.08 -4.88 -12.15
N LYS A 30 -8.78 -3.67 -12.56
CA LYS A 30 -7.72 -3.45 -13.56
C LYS A 30 -6.36 -3.66 -12.91
N GLY A 31 -5.43 -4.24 -13.66
CA GLY A 31 -4.13 -4.63 -13.13
C GLY A 31 -3.40 -3.54 -12.39
N GLU A 32 -3.38 -2.31 -12.94
CA GLU A 32 -2.65 -1.21 -12.29
C GLU A 32 -3.25 -0.81 -10.95
N PHE A 33 -4.58 -0.86 -10.80
CA PHE A 33 -5.21 -0.56 -9.52
C PHE A 33 -4.98 -1.66 -8.51
N VAL A 34 -5.02 -2.92 -8.98
CA VAL A 34 -4.72 -4.07 -8.12
C VAL A 34 -3.27 -3.98 -7.62
N ASP A 35 -2.33 -3.71 -8.52
CA ASP A 35 -0.93 -3.62 -8.16
C ASP A 35 -0.69 -2.47 -7.18
N ALA A 36 -1.33 -1.33 -7.38
CA ALA A 36 -1.20 -0.17 -6.50
C ALA A 36 -1.70 -0.49 -5.09
N ARG A 37 -2.88 -1.11 -4.98
CA ARG A 37 -3.41 -1.47 -3.67
C ARG A 37 -2.53 -2.49 -2.96
N GLN A 38 -1.99 -3.46 -3.71
CA GLN A 38 -1.10 -4.46 -3.12
C GLN A 38 0.21 -3.85 -2.68
N MET A 39 0.73 -2.87 -3.41
CA MET A 39 1.89 -2.09 -2.98
C MET A 39 1.60 -1.39 -1.65
N LEU A 40 0.41 -0.83 -1.51
CA LEU A 40 -0.02 -0.19 -0.25
C LEU A 40 -0.03 -1.18 0.90
N TYR A 41 -0.57 -2.38 0.69
CA TYR A 41 -0.58 -3.42 1.74
C TYR A 41 0.84 -3.77 2.16
N TYR A 42 1.73 -3.92 1.17
CA TYR A 42 3.12 -4.24 1.43
C TYR A 42 3.79 -3.16 2.27
N LEU A 43 3.67 -1.90 1.86
CA LEU A 43 4.30 -0.79 2.57
C LEU A 43 3.79 -0.67 3.99
N CYS A 44 2.48 -0.82 4.19
CA CYS A 44 1.89 -0.75 5.52
C CYS A 44 2.35 -1.91 6.40
N LYS A 45 2.36 -3.13 5.86
CA LYS A 45 2.78 -4.31 6.63
C LYS A 45 4.25 -4.25 7.02
N GLU A 46 5.08 -3.74 6.11
CA GLU A 46 6.52 -3.63 6.38
C GLU A 46 6.86 -2.56 7.40
N ARG A 47 5.93 -1.65 7.69
CA ARG A 47 6.20 -0.52 8.57
C ARG A 47 6.33 -0.84 10.05
N PRO A 48 5.77 -1.79 10.73
CA PRO A 48 4.66 -2.70 10.53
C PRO A 48 3.34 -2.11 11.03
N MET A 49 2.30 -2.21 10.22
CA MET A 49 0.96 -1.80 10.59
C MET A 49 0.09 -3.05 10.73
N ARG A 50 -0.74 -3.08 11.77
CA ARG A 50 -1.62 -4.24 11.99
C ARG A 50 -2.68 -4.32 10.91
N LEU A 51 -3.07 -5.56 10.56
CA LEU A 51 -4.10 -5.80 9.56
C LEU A 51 -5.40 -5.08 9.89
N SER A 52 -5.77 -5.03 11.17
CA SER A 52 -7.00 -4.36 11.58
C SER A 52 -6.99 -2.86 11.24
N TYR A 53 -5.84 -2.22 11.38
CA TYR A 53 -5.71 -0.80 11.00
C TYR A 53 -5.76 -0.64 9.48
N ILE A 54 -5.07 -1.51 8.75
CA ILE A 54 -5.09 -1.46 7.28
C ILE A 54 -6.51 -1.61 6.77
N GLN A 55 -7.23 -2.61 7.29
CA GLN A 55 -8.62 -2.86 6.92
C GLN A 55 -9.50 -1.66 7.22
N LYS A 56 -9.35 -1.07 8.41
CA LYS A 56 -10.13 0.07 8.83
C LYS A 56 -9.91 1.28 7.90
N PHE A 57 -8.64 1.58 7.60
CA PHE A 57 -8.31 2.73 6.77
C PHE A 57 -8.77 2.53 5.32
N LEU A 58 -8.67 1.31 4.81
CA LEU A 58 -9.22 0.98 3.49
C LEU A 58 -10.73 1.19 3.46
N ALA A 59 -11.43 0.72 4.50
CA ALA A 59 -12.87 0.89 4.59
C ALA A 59 -13.27 2.37 4.63
N GLU A 60 -12.50 3.17 5.37
CA GLU A 60 -12.73 4.62 5.43
C GLU A 60 -12.50 5.29 4.07
N SER A 61 -11.69 4.67 3.22
CA SER A 61 -11.45 5.14 1.86
C SER A 61 -12.45 4.59 0.85
N GLY A 62 -13.44 3.82 1.33
CA GLY A 62 -14.48 3.27 0.48
C GLY A 62 -14.18 1.88 -0.07
N TYR A 63 -13.09 1.25 0.38
CA TYR A 63 -12.68 -0.05 -0.13
C TYR A 63 -12.80 -1.10 0.99
N HIS A 64 -13.88 -1.90 0.91
CA HIS A 64 -14.23 -2.84 1.98
C HIS A 64 -13.78 -4.24 1.62
N ILE A 65 -12.70 -4.69 2.25
CA ILE A 65 -12.16 -6.04 2.05
C ILE A 65 -11.79 -6.64 3.40
N GLY A 66 -11.62 -7.95 3.43
CA GLY A 66 -11.26 -8.66 4.65
C GLY A 66 -9.77 -8.86 4.80
N HIS A 67 -9.36 -9.40 5.94
CA HIS A 67 -7.96 -9.67 6.25
C HIS A 67 -7.33 -10.64 5.25
N SER A 68 -8.07 -11.66 4.81
CA SER A 68 -7.55 -12.64 3.85
C SER A 68 -7.13 -11.99 2.55
N THR A 69 -7.93 -11.05 2.05
CA THR A 69 -7.63 -10.35 0.81
C THR A 69 -6.39 -9.48 0.97
N ILE A 70 -6.26 -8.79 2.11
CA ILE A 70 -5.08 -7.98 2.38
C ILE A 70 -3.83 -8.85 2.44
N LEU A 71 -3.89 -9.97 3.15
CA LEU A 71 -2.75 -10.88 3.26
C LEU A 71 -2.37 -11.48 1.92
N SER A 72 -3.35 -11.89 1.11
CA SER A 72 -3.07 -12.42 -0.22
C SER A 72 -2.38 -11.37 -1.10
N GLY A 73 -2.86 -10.14 -1.03
CA GLY A 73 -2.26 -9.03 -1.78
C GLY A 73 -0.84 -8.71 -1.31
N TYR A 74 -0.63 -8.76 -0.02
CA TYR A 74 0.69 -8.57 0.57
C TYR A 74 1.68 -9.65 0.08
N GLU A 75 1.24 -10.91 0.10
CA GLU A 75 2.10 -12.01 -0.37
C GLU A 75 2.43 -11.88 -1.85
N ARG A 76 1.46 -11.46 -2.67
CA ARG A 76 1.74 -11.22 -4.07
C ARG A 76 2.73 -10.07 -4.25
N ALA A 77 2.56 -8.99 -3.49
CA ALA A 77 3.48 -7.85 -3.56
C ALA A 77 4.90 -8.26 -3.17
N LYS A 78 5.06 -9.13 -2.17
CA LYS A 78 6.37 -9.64 -1.80
C LYS A 78 7.05 -10.35 -2.98
N LYS A 79 6.30 -11.13 -3.74
CA LYS A 79 6.83 -11.78 -4.93
C LYS A 79 7.19 -10.77 -6.01
N LEU A 80 6.37 -9.74 -6.18
CA LEU A 80 6.65 -8.70 -7.18
C LEU A 80 7.90 -7.91 -6.83
N VAL A 81 8.17 -7.67 -5.56
CA VAL A 81 9.42 -7.02 -5.14
C VAL A 81 10.63 -7.81 -5.63
N ASP A 82 10.54 -9.13 -5.63
CA ASP A 82 11.65 -9.98 -6.07
C ASP A 82 11.72 -10.15 -7.58
N THR A 83 10.60 -10.01 -8.30
CA THR A 83 10.52 -10.40 -9.71
C THR A 83 10.27 -9.24 -10.66
N ASP A 84 9.82 -8.08 -10.17
CA ASP A 84 9.48 -6.93 -11.00
C ASP A 84 10.34 -5.73 -10.58
N PRO A 85 11.38 -5.39 -11.37
CA PRO A 85 12.27 -4.29 -10.99
C PRO A 85 11.56 -2.94 -10.86
N ASP A 86 10.54 -2.68 -11.66
CA ASP A 86 9.81 -1.42 -11.60
C ASP A 86 9.00 -1.33 -10.32
N PHE A 87 8.37 -2.43 -9.91
CA PHE A 87 7.63 -2.49 -8.67
C PHE A 87 8.56 -2.25 -7.47
N LYS A 88 9.70 -2.93 -7.47
CA LYS A 88 10.70 -2.78 -6.42
C LYS A 88 11.23 -1.35 -6.35
N LYS A 89 11.51 -0.74 -7.50
CA LYS A 89 12.02 0.62 -7.56
C LYS A 89 11.03 1.60 -6.96
N ALA A 90 9.74 1.47 -7.30
CA ALA A 90 8.71 2.34 -6.77
C ALA A 90 8.62 2.23 -5.25
N ILE A 91 8.69 1.00 -4.71
CA ILE A 91 8.66 0.77 -3.27
C ILE A 91 9.85 1.44 -2.59
N ILE A 92 11.05 1.26 -3.14
CA ILE A 92 12.26 1.86 -2.56
C ILE A 92 12.14 3.39 -2.55
N GLU A 93 11.67 3.98 -3.63
CA GLU A 93 11.52 5.44 -3.71
C GLU A 93 10.52 5.95 -2.69
N ILE A 94 9.40 5.25 -2.53
CA ILE A 94 8.38 5.64 -1.55
C ILE A 94 8.91 5.49 -0.13
N GLN A 95 9.63 4.41 0.15
CA GLN A 95 10.21 4.20 1.48
C GLN A 95 11.23 5.26 1.83
N LYS A 96 12.00 5.74 0.85
CA LYS A 96 12.94 6.84 1.07
C LYS A 96 12.22 8.16 1.34
N ALA A 97 11.12 8.41 0.63
CA ALA A 97 10.35 9.64 0.80
C ALA A 97 9.57 9.65 2.12
N ILE A 98 9.19 8.48 2.61
CA ILE A 98 8.41 8.35 3.86
C ILE A 98 9.18 7.38 4.76
N PRO A 99 10.31 7.81 5.33
CA PRO A 99 11.14 6.90 6.11
C PRO A 99 10.46 6.50 7.41
N LYS A 100 10.81 5.32 7.89
CA LYS A 100 10.38 4.89 9.20
C LYS A 100 10.97 5.83 10.25
N PRO A 101 10.21 6.15 11.30
CA PRO A 101 10.80 6.94 12.38
C PRO A 101 11.97 6.17 12.98
N LYS A 102 13.00 6.90 13.37
CA LYS A 102 14.11 6.28 14.06
C LYS A 102 13.58 5.65 15.33
N ASN A 103 13.93 4.40 15.51
CA ASN A 103 13.52 3.70 16.70
C ASN A 103 14.45 4.07 17.84
N ASN A 104 14.03 5.01 18.63
CA ASN A 104 14.78 5.43 19.81
C ASN A 104 14.28 4.79 21.06
N ASP A 105 13.37 3.92 20.92
CA ASP A 105 12.64 3.37 22.06
C ASP A 105 13.22 2.10 22.53
#